data_cbc5ec4ec55b0f0167833e4fe4dd61f3
#
_entry.id   cbc5ec4ec55b0f0167833e4fe4dd61f3
#
_cell.length_a   1.000
_cell.length_b   1.000
_cell.length_c   1.000
_cell.angle_alpha   90.00
_cell.angle_beta   90.00
_cell.angle_gamma   90.00
#
_symmetry.space_group_name_H-M   'P 1'
#
loop_
_entity.id
_entity.type
_entity.pdbx_description
1 polymer ?
#
loop_
_entity_poly.entity_id
_entity_poly.type
_entity_poly.pdbx_seq_one_letter_code
_entity_poly.pdbx_strand_id
1 'polypeptide(L)' 'MEIYQKQVGGDHYANKKIQPIQYIMANELPFCEGNIVKYITRWREKGGVEDLRKIKEYCDFLIQGEISGEEEEIYCRAGS' A
#
# COMPACT_ATOMS: atom_id res chain seq x y z
N MET A 1 -4.43 -18.41 7.59
CA MET A 1 -4.77 -17.38 6.61
C MET A 1 -4.43 -17.84 5.23
N GLU A 2 -5.09 -18.86 4.82
CA GLU A 2 -4.78 -19.41 3.54
C GLU A 2 -5.11 -18.50 2.38
N ILE A 3 -6.13 -17.69 2.55
CA ILE A 3 -6.53 -16.84 1.46
C ILE A 3 -5.42 -15.91 1.03
N TYR A 4 -4.58 -15.50 1.98
CA TYR A 4 -3.50 -14.59 1.63
C TYR A 4 -2.35 -15.31 0.96
N GLN A 5 -2.23 -16.59 1.21
CA GLN A 5 -1.16 -17.32 0.60
C GLN A 5 -1.47 -17.72 -0.81
N LYS A 6 -2.71 -17.62 -1.21
CA LYS A 6 -3.07 -17.96 -2.56
C LYS A 6 -2.71 -16.89 -3.54
N GLN A 7 -2.22 -15.78 -3.07
CA GLN A 7 -1.65 -14.79 -3.94
C GLN A 7 -2.63 -14.24 -4.93
N VAL A 8 -3.59 -13.57 -4.42
CA VAL A 8 -4.45 -12.80 -5.30
C VAL A 8 -3.55 -11.88 -6.08
N GLY A 9 -3.54 -12.00 -7.38
CA GLY A 9 -2.72 -11.16 -8.21
C GLY A 9 -1.39 -11.76 -8.59
N GLY A 10 -1.18 -13.04 -8.33
CA GLY A 10 0.02 -13.70 -8.78
C GLY A 10 0.89 -14.14 -7.65
N ASP A 11 2.08 -14.60 -8.00
CA ASP A 11 2.94 -15.19 -6.99
C ASP A 11 4.19 -14.37 -6.72
N HIS A 12 4.22 -13.10 -7.11
CA HIS A 12 5.41 -12.29 -6.87
C HIS A 12 5.57 -11.94 -5.39
N TYR A 13 4.62 -12.29 -4.56
CA TYR A 13 4.78 -12.13 -3.12
C TYR A 13 5.09 -13.46 -2.43
N ALA A 14 5.18 -14.54 -3.19
CA ALA A 14 5.23 -15.87 -2.59
C ALA A 14 6.44 -16.07 -1.69
N ASN A 15 7.54 -15.40 -1.99
CA ASN A 15 8.75 -15.58 -1.21
C ASN A 15 8.86 -14.59 -0.04
N LYS A 16 7.85 -13.81 0.22
CA LYS A 16 7.89 -12.88 1.34
C LYS A 16 7.45 -13.59 2.61
N LYS A 17 8.11 -13.28 3.70
CA LYS A 17 7.74 -13.88 4.98
C LYS A 17 6.35 -13.50 5.41
N ILE A 18 5.97 -12.26 5.15
CA ILE A 18 4.65 -11.77 5.47
C ILE A 18 4.12 -11.09 4.22
N GLN A 19 2.91 -11.47 3.83
CA GLN A 19 2.31 -10.86 2.66
C GLN A 19 1.93 -9.42 2.98
N PRO A 20 2.08 -8.52 2.01
CA PRO A 20 1.69 -7.13 2.26
C PRO A 20 0.28 -6.98 2.79
N ILE A 21 -0.66 -7.74 2.24
CA ILE A 21 -2.04 -7.61 2.68
C ILE A 21 -2.20 -8.02 4.14
N GLN A 22 -1.43 -9.00 4.59
CA GLN A 22 -1.51 -9.39 6.00
C GLN A 22 -1.06 -8.26 6.90
N TYR A 23 0.04 -7.61 6.53
CA TYR A 23 0.55 -6.50 7.30
C TYR A 23 -0.42 -5.32 7.30
N ILE A 24 -0.94 -5.01 6.11
CA ILE A 24 -1.84 -3.89 5.94
C ILE A 24 -3.09 -4.06 6.79
N MET A 25 -3.68 -5.26 6.74
CA MET A 25 -4.91 -5.49 7.47
C MET A 25 -4.69 -5.61 8.95
N ALA A 26 -3.60 -6.27 9.36
CA ALA A 26 -3.34 -6.43 10.78
C ALA A 26 -3.11 -5.09 11.46
N ASN A 27 -2.50 -4.16 10.75
CA ASN A 27 -2.22 -2.84 11.31
C ASN A 27 -3.25 -1.80 10.93
N GLU A 28 -4.28 -2.21 10.19
CA GLU A 28 -5.37 -1.33 9.80
C GLU A 28 -4.87 -0.07 9.11
N LEU A 29 -3.95 -0.27 8.16
CA LEU A 29 -3.42 0.88 7.45
C LEU A 29 -4.46 1.47 6.52
N PRO A 30 -4.53 2.79 6.46
CA PRO A 30 -5.42 3.44 5.51
C PRO A 30 -4.98 3.21 4.07
N PHE A 31 -5.77 3.71 3.15
CA PHE A 31 -5.62 3.39 1.74
C PHE A 31 -4.25 3.78 1.18
N CYS A 32 -3.82 5.01 1.39
CA CYS A 32 -2.56 5.45 0.81
C CYS A 32 -1.38 4.72 1.41
N GLU A 33 -1.37 4.59 2.73
CA GLU A 33 -0.29 3.90 3.41
C GLU A 33 -0.25 2.44 2.99
N GLY A 34 -1.41 1.81 2.86
CA GLY A 34 -1.46 0.42 2.42
C GLY A 34 -0.91 0.26 1.01
N ASN A 35 -1.24 1.17 0.12
CA ASN A 35 -0.71 1.09 -1.23
C ASN A 35 0.79 1.31 -1.26
N ILE A 36 1.30 2.19 -0.41
CA ILE A 36 2.73 2.40 -0.34
C ILE A 36 3.42 1.10 0.07
N VAL A 37 2.90 0.42 1.08
CA VAL A 37 3.48 -0.85 1.51
C VAL A 37 3.43 -1.87 0.39
N LYS A 38 2.32 -1.95 -0.31
CA LYS A 38 2.17 -2.91 -1.38
C LYS A 38 3.20 -2.68 -2.48
N TYR A 39 3.32 -1.45 -2.95
CA TYR A 39 4.21 -1.17 -4.06
C TYR A 39 5.67 -1.25 -3.66
N ILE A 40 6.03 -0.81 -2.46
CA ILE A 40 7.42 -0.87 -2.05
C ILE A 40 7.87 -2.32 -1.85
N THR A 41 6.93 -3.21 -1.57
CA THR A 41 7.27 -4.61 -1.40
C THR A 41 7.55 -5.30 -2.72
N ARG A 42 6.88 -4.87 -3.81
CA ARG A 42 6.95 -5.63 -5.05
C ARG A 42 7.69 -4.94 -6.19
N TRP A 43 8.10 -3.69 -6.03
CA TRP A 43 8.53 -2.91 -7.19
C TRP A 43 9.69 -3.54 -7.94
N ARG A 44 10.61 -4.20 -7.25
CA ARG A 44 11.76 -4.79 -7.92
C ARG A 44 11.36 -5.97 -8.79
N GLU A 45 10.29 -6.64 -8.42
CA GLU A 45 9.92 -7.88 -9.08
C GLU A 45 8.79 -7.72 -10.06
N LYS A 46 8.07 -6.61 -10.00
CA LYS A 46 6.94 -6.47 -10.88
C LYS A 46 6.84 -5.12 -11.57
N GLY A 47 6.55 -4.07 -10.83
CA GLY A 47 6.18 -2.80 -11.45
C GLY A 47 7.34 -1.87 -11.76
N GLY A 48 8.49 -2.14 -11.19
CA GLY A 48 9.67 -1.33 -11.47
C GLY A 48 9.50 0.11 -11.04
N VAL A 49 10.14 0.99 -11.79
CA VAL A 49 10.14 2.41 -11.45
C VAL A 49 8.73 2.99 -11.40
N GLU A 50 7.82 2.42 -12.18
CA GLU A 50 6.44 2.90 -12.16
C GLU A 50 5.82 2.75 -10.78
N ASP A 51 6.11 1.63 -10.10
CA ASP A 51 5.61 1.45 -8.75
C ASP A 51 6.19 2.49 -7.80
N LEU A 52 7.45 2.84 -7.98
CA LEU A 52 8.05 3.88 -7.15
C LEU A 52 7.39 5.23 -7.39
N ARG A 53 7.02 5.51 -8.64
CA ARG A 53 6.31 6.74 -8.94
C ARG A 53 4.95 6.78 -8.29
N LYS A 54 4.28 5.63 -8.24
CA LYS A 54 3.00 5.57 -7.55
C LYS A 54 3.16 5.84 -6.06
N ILE A 55 4.23 5.32 -5.47
CA ILE A 55 4.48 5.58 -4.07
C ILE A 55 4.65 7.08 -3.83
N LYS A 56 5.39 7.74 -4.70
CA LYS A 56 5.55 9.18 -4.57
C LYS A 56 4.21 9.89 -4.63
N GLU A 57 3.35 9.45 -5.53
CA GLU A 57 2.03 10.06 -5.66
C GLU A 57 1.21 9.89 -4.41
N TYR A 58 1.22 8.71 -3.83
CA TYR A 58 0.48 8.50 -2.59
C TYR A 58 1.07 9.32 -1.45
N CYS A 59 2.38 9.47 -1.42
CA CYS A 59 2.99 10.34 -0.43
C CYS A 59 2.55 11.79 -0.62
N ASP A 60 2.44 12.22 -1.87
CA ASP A 60 1.99 13.56 -2.15
C ASP A 60 0.56 13.79 -1.66
N PHE A 61 -0.31 12.80 -1.85
CA PHE A 61 -1.65 12.89 -1.32
C PHE A 61 -1.65 13.05 0.19
N LEU A 62 -0.81 12.29 0.87
CA LEU A 62 -0.74 12.39 2.32
C LEU A 62 -0.22 13.75 2.77
N ILE A 63 0.82 14.22 2.10
CA ILE A 63 1.39 15.51 2.44
C ILE A 63 0.37 16.61 2.21
N GLN A 64 -0.30 16.57 1.07
CA GLN A 64 -1.28 17.58 0.75
C GLN A 64 -2.45 17.56 1.72
N GLY A 65 -2.87 16.36 2.11
CA GLY A 65 -3.95 16.21 3.07
C GLY A 65 -3.62 16.82 4.40
N GLU A 66 -2.41 16.62 4.88
CA GLU A 66 -2.01 17.20 6.16
C GLU A 66 -1.96 18.70 6.08
N ILE A 67 -1.50 19.23 4.96
CA ILE A 67 -1.44 20.67 4.80
C ILE A 67 -2.83 21.27 4.72
N SER A 68 -3.71 20.67 3.92
CA SER A 68 -5.03 21.26 3.72
C SER A 68 -6.01 20.89 4.81
N GLY A 69 -5.77 19.80 5.53
CA GLY A 69 -6.64 19.46 6.66
C GLY A 69 -7.68 18.45 6.30
N GLU A 70 -8.89 18.88 6.10
CA GLU A 70 -9.99 17.96 6.08
C GLU A 70 -10.07 17.03 4.91
N GLU A 71 -9.47 17.37 3.79
CA GLU A 71 -9.63 16.48 2.65
C GLU A 71 -8.90 15.20 2.79
N GLU A 72 -7.91 15.20 3.61
CA GLU A 72 -7.16 14.02 3.83
C GLU A 72 -8.00 12.89 4.37
N GLU A 73 -8.98 13.21 5.16
CA GLU A 73 -9.81 12.18 5.73
C GLU A 73 -10.58 11.43 4.68
N ILE A 74 -10.98 12.12 3.64
CA ILE A 74 -11.75 11.48 2.60
C ILE A 74 -10.91 10.50 1.83
N TYR A 75 -9.68 10.86 1.55
CA TYR A 75 -8.89 10.06 0.63
C TYR A 75 -8.05 9.01 1.31
N CYS A 76 -7.46 9.34 2.43
CA CYS A 76 -6.43 8.47 2.97
C CYS A 76 -6.70 7.98 4.37
N ARG A 77 -7.54 8.64 5.10
CA ARG A 77 -7.78 8.25 6.49
C ARG A 77 -9.16 7.70 6.72
N ALA A 78 -9.81 7.28 5.66
CA ALA A 78 -11.16 6.79 5.80
C ALA A 78 -11.22 5.64 6.79
N GLY A 79 -10.19 4.87 6.89
CA GLY A 79 -10.21 3.73 7.77
C GLY A 79 -9.71 4.01 9.17
N SER A 80 -9.29 5.20 9.42
CA SER A 80 -8.76 5.52 10.74
C SER A 80 -9.86 5.99 11.67
#